data_2dd6cf04618884b8a187ceb31593ea1c
#
_entry.id   2dd6cf04618884b8a187ceb31593ea1c
#
_cell.length_a   1.000
_cell.length_b   1.000
_cell.length_c   1.000
_cell.angle_alpha   90.00
_cell.angle_beta   90.00
_cell.angle_gamma   90.00
#
_symmetry.space_group_name_H-M   'P 1'
#
loop_
_entity.id
_entity.type
_entity.pdbx_description
1 polymer ?
#
loop_
_entity_poly.entity_id
_entity_poly.type
_entity_poly.pdbx_seq_one_letter_code
_entity_poly.pdbx_strand_id
1 'polypeptide(L)'
;KMDYKDLANLIFPDAKEISYYEEKYPERDLPEGAIVTRFAPSPTGFVHIGGLYQSLIARKLASQTNGVFFLRVEDTDQKREVENAVSGIVSSLKDFAIEPDEGMISEDEGKGNYGPYKQSQRKEIYQAYAKYLIEQGKAYPCFCTPEDVEEIRAKQEAAKIRPGYYGVWAKCRTVTVEDAIKRIQNGESYIIRFKSPGREDRKIQHHDVIKGKVDFPENDQDIVIIKADGLPTYHFAHAVDDHLMHTTHVIRGDEWLSSVPLHLQLFHELGFKAPKYAHIAPIMKNDNGNKRKLSKRKDAEAAVSYYAEEGIPAEAVKEYLMNIANSTFENWRRANPDKSMDEFQLQLNKMSVSGALFDMVKLLDVSKTVISKMTAEEVYENALNWASKYDQELAEILKDKEYALKVFGIERGNKKPRKDISKWSDVKENVEYMYNELFDKNEEEYPFQVINDKESIEKILKLYVEKYYDEN
;
A
#
# COMPACT_ATOMS: atom_id res chain seq x y z
N LYS A 1 44.31 -14.07 -21.10
CA LYS A 1 42.93 -14.24 -21.57
C LYS A 1 42.05 -13.50 -20.60
N MET A 2 41.30 -12.47 -21.06
CA MET A 2 40.38 -11.70 -20.24
C MET A 2 39.19 -12.59 -19.84
N ASP A 3 38.74 -12.46 -18.60
CA ASP A 3 37.67 -13.24 -18.03
C ASP A 3 36.52 -12.35 -17.49
N TYR A 4 35.49 -12.98 -16.93
CA TYR A 4 34.36 -12.26 -16.36
C TYR A 4 34.75 -11.32 -15.21
N LYS A 5 35.77 -11.64 -14.45
CA LYS A 5 36.29 -10.79 -13.37
C LYS A 5 36.91 -9.50 -13.92
N ASP A 6 37.66 -9.58 -15.04
CA ASP A 6 38.19 -8.43 -15.72
C ASP A 6 37.06 -7.50 -16.22
N LEU A 7 36.03 -8.08 -16.81
CA LEU A 7 34.83 -7.38 -17.28
C LEU A 7 34.10 -6.67 -16.12
N ALA A 8 33.87 -7.39 -15.04
CA ALA A 8 33.19 -6.87 -13.87
C ALA A 8 33.96 -5.69 -13.22
N ASN A 9 35.26 -5.83 -13.11
CA ASN A 9 36.14 -4.78 -12.60
C ASN A 9 36.18 -3.53 -13.51
N LEU A 10 36.07 -3.72 -14.81
CA LEU A 10 36.00 -2.58 -15.76
C LEU A 10 34.67 -1.82 -15.61
N ILE A 11 33.54 -2.56 -15.43
CA ILE A 11 32.20 -1.96 -15.33
C ILE A 11 31.99 -1.29 -13.97
N PHE A 12 32.36 -1.95 -12.89
CA PHE A 12 32.20 -1.47 -11.51
C PHE A 12 33.53 -1.51 -10.73
N PRO A 13 34.49 -0.63 -11.07
CA PRO A 13 35.83 -0.68 -10.47
C PRO A 13 35.84 -0.41 -8.97
N ASP A 14 34.91 0.42 -8.48
CA ASP A 14 34.85 0.89 -7.09
C ASP A 14 33.85 0.09 -6.23
N ALA A 15 33.13 -0.87 -6.81
CA ALA A 15 32.14 -1.66 -6.08
C ALA A 15 32.81 -2.58 -5.06
N LYS A 16 32.25 -2.60 -3.86
CA LYS A 16 32.70 -3.49 -2.78
C LYS A 16 32.32 -4.94 -3.05
N GLU A 17 33.02 -5.87 -2.40
CA GLU A 17 32.60 -7.26 -2.38
C GLU A 17 31.25 -7.42 -1.66
N ILE A 18 30.43 -8.36 -2.09
CA ILE A 18 29.12 -8.58 -1.49
C ILE A 18 29.20 -8.96 0.00
N SER A 19 30.28 -9.62 0.42
CA SER A 19 30.53 -9.96 1.82
C SER A 19 30.49 -8.75 2.76
N TYR A 20 30.92 -7.59 2.27
CA TYR A 20 30.83 -6.34 3.03
C TYR A 20 29.38 -6.02 3.43
N TYR A 21 28.45 -6.19 2.51
CA TYR A 21 27.03 -5.90 2.78
C TYR A 21 26.34 -6.99 3.56
N GLU A 22 26.73 -8.26 3.35
CA GLU A 22 26.24 -9.39 4.15
C GLU A 22 26.60 -9.22 5.63
N GLU A 23 27.80 -8.73 5.94
CA GLU A 23 28.21 -8.42 7.30
C GLU A 23 27.56 -7.15 7.87
N LYS A 24 27.40 -6.14 7.03
CA LYS A 24 26.80 -4.85 7.42
C LYS A 24 25.32 -5.00 7.79
N TYR A 25 24.61 -5.90 7.14
CA TYR A 25 23.20 -6.14 7.35
C TYR A 25 22.96 -7.58 7.85
N PRO A 26 23.31 -7.86 9.12
CA PRO A 26 23.20 -9.21 9.69
C PRO A 26 21.73 -9.63 9.84
N GLU A 27 21.55 -10.93 10.05
CA GLU A 27 20.24 -11.45 10.44
C GLU A 27 19.68 -10.70 11.66
N ARG A 28 18.37 -10.51 11.68
CA ARG A 28 17.68 -9.81 12.76
C ARG A 28 17.60 -10.68 14.00
N ASP A 29 17.83 -10.09 15.15
CA ASP A 29 17.61 -10.73 16.46
C ASP A 29 16.13 -10.61 16.83
N LEU A 30 15.32 -11.56 16.39
CA LEU A 30 13.88 -11.60 16.58
C LEU A 30 13.45 -12.95 17.16
N PRO A 31 12.30 -13.02 17.85
CA PRO A 31 11.73 -14.26 18.32
C PRO A 31 11.49 -15.26 17.17
N GLU A 32 11.50 -16.54 17.49
CA GLU A 32 11.14 -17.57 16.50
C GLU A 32 9.72 -17.34 15.97
N GLY A 33 9.56 -17.44 14.66
CA GLY A 33 8.28 -17.20 13.99
C GLY A 33 7.94 -15.73 13.75
N ALA A 34 8.79 -14.79 14.15
CA ALA A 34 8.59 -13.37 13.87
C ALA A 34 8.56 -13.11 12.36
N ILE A 35 7.61 -12.29 11.93
CA ILE A 35 7.40 -11.94 10.53
C ILE A 35 7.94 -10.54 10.26
N VAL A 36 8.78 -10.43 9.23
CA VAL A 36 9.31 -9.16 8.74
C VAL A 36 8.62 -8.83 7.42
N THR A 37 7.91 -7.71 7.42
CA THR A 37 7.15 -7.21 6.28
C THR A 37 7.55 -5.79 5.94
N ARG A 38 7.13 -5.30 4.79
CA ARG A 38 7.37 -3.93 4.38
C ARG A 38 6.21 -3.35 3.56
N PHE A 39 6.14 -2.04 3.58
CA PHE A 39 5.47 -1.25 2.56
C PHE A 39 6.54 -0.59 1.70
N ALA A 40 6.50 -0.81 0.39
CA ALA A 40 7.55 -0.41 -0.54
C ALA A 40 6.97 0.39 -1.72
N PRO A 41 6.40 1.59 -1.44
CA PRO A 41 5.76 2.39 -2.48
C PRO A 41 6.77 3.19 -3.30
N SER A 42 6.39 3.48 -4.55
CA SER A 42 7.04 4.53 -5.34
C SER A 42 6.48 5.91 -4.95
N PRO A 43 7.32 6.95 -4.87
CA PRO A 43 6.89 8.30 -4.45
C PRO A 43 6.24 9.06 -5.62
N THR A 44 5.13 8.54 -6.14
CA THR A 44 4.45 9.03 -7.35
C THR A 44 3.17 9.82 -7.08
N GLY A 45 2.95 10.25 -5.85
CA GLY A 45 1.79 11.04 -5.45
C GLY A 45 1.09 10.48 -4.21
N PHE A 46 -0.22 10.72 -4.10
CA PHE A 46 -1.01 10.34 -2.94
C PHE A 46 -1.11 8.82 -2.77
N VAL A 47 -1.18 8.38 -1.49
CA VAL A 47 -1.39 6.97 -1.18
C VAL A 47 -2.79 6.53 -1.62
N HIS A 48 -2.84 5.44 -2.36
CA HIS A 48 -4.08 4.77 -2.76
C HIS A 48 -4.59 3.91 -1.61
N ILE A 49 -5.92 3.76 -1.50
CA ILE A 49 -6.53 2.89 -0.48
C ILE A 49 -6.01 1.46 -0.54
N GLY A 50 -5.64 0.97 -1.73
CA GLY A 50 -4.99 -0.34 -1.90
C GLY A 50 -3.63 -0.41 -1.22
N GLY A 51 -2.85 0.67 -1.23
CA GLY A 51 -1.58 0.77 -0.51
C GLY A 51 -1.77 0.81 1.01
N LEU A 52 -2.78 1.52 1.47
CA LEU A 52 -3.17 1.53 2.89
C LEU A 52 -3.61 0.13 3.36
N TYR A 53 -4.42 -0.54 2.55
CA TYR A 53 -4.86 -1.91 2.80
C TYR A 53 -3.69 -2.89 2.91
N GLN A 54 -2.77 -2.83 1.95
CA GLN A 54 -1.54 -3.60 1.97
C GLN A 54 -0.71 -3.32 3.23
N SER A 55 -0.55 -2.05 3.59
CA SER A 55 0.20 -1.64 4.78
C SER A 55 -0.44 -2.11 6.08
N LEU A 56 -1.77 -2.08 6.16
CA LEU A 56 -2.52 -2.59 7.31
C LEU A 56 -2.25 -4.08 7.52
N ILE A 57 -2.31 -4.87 6.47
CA ILE A 57 -2.04 -6.31 6.52
C ILE A 57 -0.58 -6.59 6.91
N ALA A 58 0.37 -5.91 6.27
CA ALA A 58 1.79 -6.03 6.54
C ALA A 58 2.13 -5.65 8.00
N ARG A 59 1.59 -4.54 8.48
CA ARG A 59 1.75 -4.08 9.86
C ARG A 59 1.18 -5.08 10.87
N LYS A 60 -0.02 -5.59 10.58
CA LYS A 60 -0.71 -6.55 11.44
C LYS A 60 0.07 -7.84 11.61
N LEU A 61 0.57 -8.40 10.52
CA LEU A 61 1.38 -9.63 10.56
C LEU A 61 2.68 -9.46 11.37
N ALA A 62 3.36 -8.35 11.17
CA ALA A 62 4.56 -8.05 11.95
C ALA A 62 4.23 -7.90 13.44
N SER A 63 3.23 -7.10 13.78
CA SER A 63 2.86 -6.84 15.18
C SER A 63 2.40 -8.08 15.94
N GLN A 64 1.57 -8.91 15.32
CA GLN A 64 1.05 -10.11 15.99
C GLN A 64 2.08 -11.21 16.21
N THR A 65 3.26 -11.12 15.57
CA THR A 65 4.35 -12.10 15.67
C THR A 65 5.60 -11.55 16.36
N ASN A 66 5.52 -10.34 16.90
CA ASN A 66 6.68 -9.62 17.45
C ASN A 66 7.82 -9.43 16.44
N GLY A 67 7.44 -9.21 15.18
CA GLY A 67 8.35 -8.97 14.07
C GLY A 67 8.56 -7.50 13.80
N VAL A 68 8.88 -7.18 12.55
CA VAL A 68 9.21 -5.83 12.09
C VAL A 68 8.41 -5.49 10.83
N PHE A 69 7.86 -4.29 10.81
CA PHE A 69 7.29 -3.66 9.63
C PHE A 69 8.10 -2.42 9.28
N PHE A 70 8.57 -2.30 8.04
CA PHE A 70 9.38 -1.16 7.62
C PHE A 70 8.84 -0.48 6.35
N LEU A 71 9.18 0.80 6.20
CA LEU A 71 8.86 1.61 5.02
C LEU A 71 10.10 1.80 4.16
N ARG A 72 10.10 1.23 2.95
CA ARG A 72 11.13 1.43 1.94
C ARG A 72 10.54 2.18 0.75
N VAL A 73 11.16 3.29 0.37
CA VAL A 73 10.72 4.08 -0.78
C VAL A 73 11.46 3.63 -2.04
N GLU A 74 10.71 3.27 -3.05
CA GLU A 74 11.20 2.76 -4.33
C GLU A 74 11.20 3.89 -5.38
N ASP A 75 12.23 4.72 -5.33
CA ASP A 75 12.43 5.94 -6.13
C ASP A 75 13.46 5.78 -7.24
N THR A 76 13.63 4.58 -7.79
CA THR A 76 14.59 4.33 -8.87
C THR A 76 14.17 4.93 -10.21
N ASP A 77 12.90 5.24 -10.40
CA ASP A 77 12.37 6.00 -11.54
C ASP A 77 12.18 7.47 -11.15
N GLN A 78 13.28 8.22 -11.13
CA GLN A 78 13.32 9.62 -10.70
C GLN A 78 12.47 10.57 -11.57
N LYS A 79 12.12 10.17 -12.80
CA LYS A 79 11.27 10.96 -13.69
C LYS A 79 9.81 11.02 -13.22
N ARG A 80 9.39 10.07 -12.41
CA ARG A 80 8.03 9.99 -11.85
C ARG A 80 7.93 10.48 -10.42
N GLU A 81 9.04 10.88 -9.83
CA GLU A 81 9.07 11.36 -8.45
C GLU A 81 8.27 12.66 -8.33
N VAL A 82 7.39 12.72 -7.35
CA VAL A 82 6.60 13.89 -7.00
C VAL A 82 7.20 14.52 -5.74
N GLU A 83 7.37 15.82 -5.77
CA GLU A 83 7.89 16.58 -4.62
C GLU A 83 7.05 16.33 -3.37
N ASN A 84 7.71 16.10 -2.23
CA ASN A 84 7.10 15.81 -0.93
C ASN A 84 6.24 14.52 -0.88
N ALA A 85 6.36 13.63 -1.87
CA ALA A 85 5.59 12.40 -1.90
C ALA A 85 5.96 11.44 -0.76
N VAL A 86 7.24 11.39 -0.36
CA VAL A 86 7.68 10.56 0.77
C VAL A 86 7.07 11.07 2.08
N SER A 87 7.10 12.38 2.32
CA SER A 87 6.42 13.00 3.47
C SER A 87 4.93 12.70 3.49
N GLY A 88 4.28 12.72 2.35
CA GLY A 88 2.86 12.36 2.20
C GLY A 88 2.57 10.91 2.55
N ILE A 89 3.44 9.98 2.16
CA ILE A 89 3.33 8.56 2.54
C ILE A 89 3.50 8.39 4.05
N VAL A 90 4.53 8.99 4.63
CA VAL A 90 4.81 8.93 6.08
C VAL A 90 3.64 9.50 6.87
N SER A 91 3.13 10.66 6.48
CA SER A 91 1.98 11.31 7.12
C SER A 91 0.72 10.45 7.02
N SER A 92 0.44 9.86 5.86
CA SER A 92 -0.71 8.98 5.67
C SER A 92 -0.67 7.75 6.58
N LEU A 93 0.49 7.10 6.70
CA LEU A 93 0.66 5.96 7.61
C LEU A 93 0.46 6.37 9.07
N LYS A 94 0.95 7.53 9.45
CA LYS A 94 0.77 8.08 10.79
C LYS A 94 -0.70 8.40 11.10
N ASP A 95 -1.41 9.02 10.17
CA ASP A 95 -2.82 9.40 10.33
C ASP A 95 -3.72 8.18 10.53
N PHE A 96 -3.34 7.03 9.98
CA PHE A 96 -4.04 5.77 10.17
C PHE A 96 -3.44 4.88 11.27
N ALA A 97 -2.48 5.38 12.04
CA ALA A 97 -1.78 4.62 13.08
C ALA A 97 -1.20 3.29 12.58
N ILE A 98 -0.58 3.34 11.40
CA ILE A 98 0.13 2.22 10.75
C ILE A 98 1.61 2.59 10.63
N GLU A 99 2.17 3.16 11.67
CA GLU A 99 3.56 3.62 11.64
C GLU A 99 4.53 2.43 11.54
N PRO A 100 5.54 2.52 10.67
CA PRO A 100 6.56 1.49 10.58
C PRO A 100 7.50 1.52 11.79
N ASP A 101 8.07 0.36 12.10
CA ASP A 101 9.12 0.23 13.13
C ASP A 101 10.45 0.81 12.64
N GLU A 102 10.71 0.70 11.35
CA GLU A 102 11.90 1.17 10.65
C GLU A 102 11.53 1.75 9.28
N GLY A 103 12.48 2.40 8.65
CA GLY A 103 12.32 2.95 7.31
C GLY A 103 12.24 4.47 7.29
N MET A 104 11.68 5.03 6.25
CA MET A 104 11.55 6.48 6.13
C MET A 104 10.62 7.04 7.20
N ILE A 105 11.04 8.12 7.86
CA ILE A 105 10.28 8.85 8.87
C ILE A 105 9.98 10.29 8.45
N SER A 106 10.65 10.78 7.42
CA SER A 106 10.41 12.08 6.78
C SER A 106 10.82 12.01 5.31
N GLU A 107 10.82 13.14 4.62
CA GLU A 107 11.26 13.22 3.22
C GLU A 107 12.68 12.72 3.03
N ASP A 108 13.59 13.04 3.95
CA ASP A 108 15.02 12.81 3.81
C ASP A 108 15.63 11.90 4.89
N GLU A 109 14.90 11.58 5.94
CA GLU A 109 15.41 10.81 7.07
C GLU A 109 14.81 9.41 7.17
N GLY A 110 15.65 8.43 7.44
CA GLY A 110 15.28 7.06 7.77
C GLY A 110 15.69 6.68 9.19
N LYS A 111 15.01 5.70 9.75
CA LYS A 111 15.27 5.11 11.07
C LYS A 111 15.51 3.62 10.95
N GLY A 112 16.55 3.10 11.59
CA GLY A 112 16.86 1.67 11.65
C GLY A 112 18.23 1.35 11.12
N ASN A 113 18.61 0.06 11.18
CA ASN A 113 19.98 -0.42 10.91
C ASN A 113 20.14 -1.05 9.52
N TYR A 114 19.09 -1.07 8.71
CA TYR A 114 19.07 -1.71 7.39
C TYR A 114 18.94 -0.71 6.24
N GLY A 115 19.11 0.57 6.54
CA GLY A 115 19.08 1.64 5.54
C GLY A 115 20.35 1.73 4.67
N PRO A 116 20.37 2.71 3.75
CA PRO A 116 19.32 3.68 3.46
C PRO A 116 18.01 3.04 3.03
N TYR A 117 16.87 3.70 3.33
CA TYR A 117 15.54 3.18 3.00
C TYR A 117 14.90 3.82 1.76
N LYS A 118 15.66 4.66 1.05
CA LYS A 118 15.37 5.09 -0.32
C LYS A 118 16.26 4.33 -1.28
N GLN A 119 15.70 3.72 -2.29
CA GLN A 119 16.46 2.90 -3.24
C GLN A 119 17.48 3.71 -4.02
N SER A 120 17.20 4.96 -4.37
CA SER A 120 18.14 5.85 -5.03
C SER A 120 19.46 6.09 -4.24
N GLN A 121 19.40 5.94 -2.93
CA GLN A 121 20.57 6.07 -2.03
C GLN A 121 21.33 4.77 -1.84
N ARG A 122 20.89 3.68 -2.44
CA ARG A 122 21.46 2.33 -2.35
C ARG A 122 22.18 1.89 -3.62
N LYS A 123 22.48 2.83 -4.51
CA LYS A 123 23.08 2.57 -5.82
C LYS A 123 24.33 1.68 -5.75
N GLU A 124 25.25 1.97 -4.82
CA GLU A 124 26.47 1.21 -4.63
C GLU A 124 26.22 -0.25 -4.23
N ILE A 125 25.17 -0.49 -3.44
CA ILE A 125 24.77 -1.83 -3.03
C ILE A 125 24.34 -2.65 -4.25
N TYR A 126 23.46 -2.10 -5.06
CA TYR A 126 22.97 -2.79 -6.27
C TYR A 126 24.10 -3.08 -7.25
N GLN A 127 25.00 -2.13 -7.42
CA GLN A 127 26.16 -2.29 -8.29
C GLN A 127 27.10 -3.39 -7.81
N ALA A 128 27.26 -3.57 -6.49
CA ALA A 128 28.06 -4.65 -5.93
C ALA A 128 27.47 -6.03 -6.26
N TYR A 129 26.16 -6.19 -6.14
CA TYR A 129 25.49 -7.45 -6.48
C TYR A 129 25.39 -7.69 -7.99
N ALA A 130 25.26 -6.65 -8.80
CA ALA A 130 25.37 -6.76 -10.25
C ALA A 130 26.78 -7.18 -10.66
N LYS A 131 27.81 -6.61 -10.06
CA LYS A 131 29.21 -7.02 -10.26
C LYS A 131 29.40 -8.50 -9.95
N TYR A 132 28.88 -8.97 -8.81
CA TYR A 132 28.94 -10.38 -8.42
C TYR A 132 28.31 -11.27 -9.50
N LEU A 133 27.16 -10.91 -10.05
CA LEU A 133 26.51 -11.67 -11.12
C LEU A 133 27.34 -11.68 -12.41
N ILE A 134 28.01 -10.58 -12.76
CA ILE A 134 28.90 -10.51 -13.93
C ILE A 134 30.11 -11.45 -13.71
N GLU A 135 30.70 -11.43 -12.54
CA GLU A 135 31.83 -12.32 -12.18
C GLU A 135 31.45 -13.80 -12.32
N GLN A 136 30.19 -14.15 -12.06
CA GLN A 136 29.65 -15.49 -12.19
C GLN A 136 29.19 -15.84 -13.63
N GLY A 137 29.32 -14.92 -14.56
CA GLY A 137 28.77 -15.08 -15.93
C GLY A 137 27.24 -15.09 -16.00
N LYS A 138 26.57 -14.57 -14.97
CA LYS A 138 25.11 -14.53 -14.83
C LYS A 138 24.49 -13.18 -15.17
N ALA A 139 25.30 -12.22 -15.52
CA ALA A 139 24.89 -10.91 -16.03
C ALA A 139 25.90 -10.43 -17.07
N TYR A 140 25.47 -9.56 -17.96
CA TYR A 140 26.31 -9.06 -19.04
C TYR A 140 25.93 -7.63 -19.45
N PRO A 141 26.89 -6.86 -20.02
CA PRO A 141 26.57 -5.56 -20.60
C PRO A 141 25.81 -5.74 -21.92
N CYS A 142 24.73 -4.98 -22.07
CA CYS A 142 23.92 -4.94 -23.28
C CYS A 142 24.10 -3.59 -23.97
N PHE A 143 24.52 -3.61 -25.21
CA PHE A 143 24.81 -2.42 -26.01
C PHE A 143 23.65 -2.03 -26.94
N CYS A 144 22.52 -2.75 -26.87
CA CYS A 144 21.35 -2.40 -27.63
C CYS A 144 20.82 -1.02 -27.19
N THR A 145 20.57 -0.17 -28.20
CA THR A 145 19.92 1.12 -27.99
C THR A 145 18.40 0.94 -27.78
N PRO A 146 17.68 1.95 -27.28
CA PRO A 146 16.21 1.92 -27.25
C PRO A 146 15.61 1.61 -28.62
N GLU A 147 16.21 2.14 -29.70
CA GLU A 147 15.81 1.89 -31.08
C GLU A 147 16.01 0.42 -31.49
N ASP A 148 17.12 -0.20 -31.08
CA ASP A 148 17.36 -1.63 -31.32
C ASP A 148 16.31 -2.50 -30.65
N VAL A 149 15.96 -2.17 -29.40
CA VAL A 149 14.93 -2.90 -28.62
C VAL A 149 13.55 -2.75 -29.27
N GLU A 150 13.22 -1.54 -29.73
CA GLU A 150 11.95 -1.29 -30.42
C GLU A 150 11.88 -2.04 -31.77
N GLU A 151 12.97 -2.11 -32.51
CA GLU A 151 13.06 -2.89 -33.75
C GLU A 151 12.84 -4.39 -33.49
N ILE A 152 13.45 -4.94 -32.42
CA ILE A 152 13.24 -6.32 -32.01
C ILE A 152 11.75 -6.55 -31.72
N ARG A 153 11.15 -5.67 -30.94
CA ARG A 153 9.74 -5.76 -30.59
C ARG A 153 8.83 -5.72 -31.80
N ALA A 154 9.07 -4.79 -32.72
CA ALA A 154 8.30 -4.67 -33.96
C ALA A 154 8.37 -5.95 -34.80
N LYS A 155 9.54 -6.57 -34.94
CA LYS A 155 9.71 -7.83 -35.64
C LYS A 155 8.99 -8.98 -34.95
N GLN A 156 9.02 -9.06 -33.65
CA GLN A 156 8.31 -10.07 -32.86
C GLN A 156 6.78 -9.92 -33.03
N GLU A 157 6.27 -8.71 -32.93
CA GLU A 157 4.84 -8.42 -33.10
C GLU A 157 4.37 -8.79 -34.54
N ALA A 158 5.14 -8.42 -35.57
CA ALA A 158 4.85 -8.77 -36.97
C ALA A 158 4.82 -10.29 -37.18
N ALA A 159 5.71 -11.02 -36.52
CA ALA A 159 5.78 -12.47 -36.57
C ALA A 159 4.80 -13.17 -35.59
N LYS A 160 4.03 -12.42 -34.82
CA LYS A 160 3.13 -12.93 -33.75
C LYS A 160 3.85 -13.79 -32.72
N ILE A 161 5.08 -13.41 -32.42
CA ILE A 161 5.93 -14.01 -31.37
C ILE A 161 5.84 -13.17 -30.11
N ARG A 162 5.93 -13.83 -28.97
CA ARG A 162 5.97 -13.15 -27.65
C ARG A 162 7.09 -12.11 -27.62
N PRO A 163 6.78 -10.84 -27.30
CA PRO A 163 7.79 -9.80 -27.21
C PRO A 163 8.72 -10.01 -26.03
N GLY A 164 9.97 -9.57 -26.17
CA GLY A 164 10.95 -9.60 -25.08
C GLY A 164 12.38 -9.81 -25.56
N TYR A 165 13.30 -9.77 -24.59
CA TYR A 165 14.73 -9.94 -24.83
C TYR A 165 15.18 -11.32 -24.35
N TYR A 166 15.10 -12.30 -25.22
CA TYR A 166 15.35 -13.71 -24.92
C TYR A 166 15.80 -14.49 -26.16
N GLY A 167 16.44 -15.62 -25.97
CA GLY A 167 16.84 -16.53 -27.05
C GLY A 167 17.67 -15.82 -28.13
N VAL A 168 17.33 -16.05 -29.39
CA VAL A 168 17.99 -15.40 -30.53
C VAL A 168 17.76 -13.88 -30.59
N TRP A 169 16.74 -13.38 -29.93
CA TRP A 169 16.42 -11.96 -29.87
C TRP A 169 17.33 -11.19 -28.88
N ALA A 170 17.95 -11.90 -27.94
CA ALA A 170 18.90 -11.33 -26.98
C ALA A 170 20.30 -11.18 -27.62
N LYS A 171 20.45 -10.21 -28.50
CA LYS A 171 21.64 -10.02 -29.36
C LYS A 171 22.94 -9.93 -28.57
N CYS A 172 22.95 -9.26 -27.44
CA CYS A 172 24.17 -9.06 -26.64
C CYS A 172 24.50 -10.21 -25.70
N ARG A 173 23.59 -11.18 -25.55
CA ARG A 173 23.77 -12.35 -24.68
C ARG A 173 25.00 -13.18 -25.06
N THR A 174 25.37 -13.22 -26.33
CA THR A 174 26.46 -14.02 -26.87
C THR A 174 27.73 -13.21 -27.19
N VAL A 175 27.76 -11.92 -26.88
CA VAL A 175 28.97 -11.09 -27.02
C VAL A 175 30.06 -11.64 -26.10
N THR A 176 31.23 -11.87 -26.64
CA THR A 176 32.39 -12.39 -25.88
C THR A 176 32.86 -11.37 -24.85
N VAL A 177 33.56 -11.82 -23.80
CA VAL A 177 34.14 -10.94 -22.79
C VAL A 177 35.11 -9.96 -23.43
N GLU A 178 35.96 -10.42 -24.34
CA GLU A 178 36.95 -9.60 -25.05
C GLU A 178 36.28 -8.49 -25.87
N ASP A 179 35.20 -8.84 -26.60
CA ASP A 179 34.48 -7.85 -27.40
C ASP A 179 33.73 -6.85 -26.54
N ALA A 180 33.11 -7.31 -25.44
CA ALA A 180 32.46 -6.44 -24.48
C ALA A 180 33.44 -5.42 -23.87
N ILE A 181 34.62 -5.87 -23.46
CA ILE A 181 35.68 -4.99 -22.91
C ILE A 181 36.10 -3.96 -23.96
N LYS A 182 36.34 -4.36 -25.20
CA LYS A 182 36.69 -3.42 -26.28
C LYS A 182 35.61 -2.36 -26.49
N ARG A 183 34.34 -2.78 -26.55
CA ARG A 183 33.21 -1.86 -26.77
C ARG A 183 33.10 -0.84 -25.64
N ILE A 184 33.26 -1.28 -24.40
CA ILE A 184 33.24 -0.41 -23.22
C ILE A 184 34.45 0.58 -23.27
N GLN A 185 35.64 0.09 -23.56
CA GLN A 185 36.85 0.93 -23.68
C GLN A 185 36.74 1.95 -24.83
N ASN A 186 35.97 1.62 -25.88
CA ASN A 186 35.69 2.53 -26.99
C ASN A 186 34.55 3.54 -26.66
N GLY A 187 34.01 3.50 -25.46
CA GLY A 187 33.00 4.46 -25.00
C GLY A 187 31.57 4.16 -25.44
N GLU A 188 31.27 2.95 -25.90
CA GLU A 188 29.87 2.57 -26.20
C GLU A 188 29.02 2.58 -24.93
N SER A 189 27.82 3.12 -25.03
CA SER A 189 26.84 3.08 -23.96
C SER A 189 26.30 1.68 -23.74
N TYR A 190 26.04 1.33 -22.50
CA TYR A 190 25.51 0.00 -22.16
C TYR A 190 24.65 0.05 -20.90
N ILE A 191 23.82 -0.97 -20.76
CA ILE A 191 23.06 -1.32 -19.57
C ILE A 191 23.46 -2.73 -19.14
N ILE A 192 23.11 -3.15 -17.94
CA ILE A 192 23.40 -4.51 -17.46
C ILE A 192 22.13 -5.35 -17.49
N ARG A 193 22.21 -6.52 -18.15
CA ARG A 193 21.12 -7.50 -18.17
C ARG A 193 21.47 -8.74 -17.37
N PHE A 194 20.45 -9.28 -16.74
CA PHE A 194 20.51 -10.61 -16.13
C PHE A 194 20.49 -11.68 -17.26
N LYS A 195 21.35 -12.67 -17.15
CA LYS A 195 21.39 -13.81 -18.08
C LYS A 195 20.51 -14.93 -17.53
N SER A 196 19.27 -15.00 -17.99
CA SER A 196 18.33 -15.99 -17.49
C SER A 196 18.75 -17.42 -17.85
N PRO A 197 18.82 -18.34 -16.90
CA PRO A 197 19.01 -19.78 -17.17
C PRO A 197 17.68 -20.49 -17.51
N GLY A 198 16.54 -19.78 -17.47
CA GLY A 198 15.22 -20.36 -17.59
C GLY A 198 14.83 -20.69 -19.02
N ARG A 199 13.79 -21.51 -19.13
CA ARG A 199 13.17 -21.91 -20.40
C ARG A 199 11.66 -21.84 -20.28
N GLU A 200 11.00 -21.24 -21.25
CA GLU A 200 9.53 -21.12 -21.24
C GLU A 200 8.82 -22.48 -21.31
N ASP A 201 9.45 -23.50 -21.91
CA ASP A 201 8.90 -24.85 -22.02
C ASP A 201 8.98 -25.65 -20.71
N ARG A 202 9.66 -25.12 -19.68
CA ARG A 202 9.68 -25.67 -18.34
C ARG A 202 8.77 -24.89 -17.41
N LYS A 203 8.18 -25.59 -16.46
CA LYS A 203 7.27 -24.98 -15.47
C LYS A 203 7.87 -24.99 -14.09
N ILE A 204 7.54 -23.94 -13.32
CA ILE A 204 7.75 -23.90 -11.88
C ILE A 204 6.41 -23.88 -11.15
N GLN A 205 6.36 -24.51 -9.99
CA GLN A 205 5.23 -24.43 -9.08
C GLN A 205 5.59 -23.46 -7.94
N HIS A 206 4.77 -22.46 -7.76
CA HIS A 206 4.88 -21.51 -6.64
C HIS A 206 3.74 -21.73 -5.65
N HIS A 207 4.03 -21.66 -4.37
CA HIS A 207 3.04 -21.71 -3.30
C HIS A 207 2.88 -20.31 -2.71
N ASP A 208 1.87 -19.58 -3.19
CA ASP A 208 1.49 -18.28 -2.64
C ASP A 208 0.70 -18.46 -1.36
N VAL A 209 1.00 -17.66 -0.33
CA VAL A 209 0.36 -17.81 0.98
C VAL A 209 -1.15 -17.51 0.93
N ILE A 210 -1.59 -16.68 -0.01
CA ILE A 210 -3.02 -16.34 -0.19
C ILE A 210 -3.63 -17.14 -1.34
N LYS A 211 -2.99 -17.13 -2.51
CA LYS A 211 -3.51 -17.72 -3.75
C LYS A 211 -3.35 -19.25 -3.81
N GLY A 212 -2.53 -19.84 -2.93
CA GLY A 212 -2.23 -21.26 -2.96
C GLY A 212 -1.22 -21.63 -4.07
N LYS A 213 -1.34 -22.84 -4.60
CA LYS A 213 -0.46 -23.32 -5.65
C LYS A 213 -0.76 -22.66 -6.99
N VAL A 214 0.27 -22.09 -7.59
CA VAL A 214 0.20 -21.47 -8.93
C VAL A 214 1.36 -22.00 -9.78
N ASP A 215 1.05 -22.43 -10.97
CA ASP A 215 2.03 -22.90 -11.95
C ASP A 215 2.36 -21.78 -12.95
N PHE A 216 3.64 -21.62 -13.22
CA PHE A 216 4.16 -20.66 -14.18
C PHE A 216 5.16 -21.29 -15.12
N PRO A 217 5.31 -20.79 -16.35
CA PRO A 217 6.52 -21.04 -17.12
C PRO A 217 7.72 -20.41 -16.42
N GLU A 218 8.91 -20.98 -16.58
CA GLU A 218 10.13 -20.31 -16.13
C GLU A 218 10.33 -18.99 -16.86
N ASN A 219 10.98 -18.04 -16.21
CA ASN A 219 11.40 -16.81 -16.88
C ASN A 219 12.60 -17.09 -17.79
N ASP A 220 12.47 -16.78 -19.07
CA ASP A 220 13.56 -16.85 -20.06
C ASP A 220 14.03 -15.46 -20.54
N GLN A 221 13.43 -14.39 -20.01
CA GLN A 221 13.79 -13.01 -20.35
C GLN A 221 15.09 -12.60 -19.69
N ASP A 222 15.98 -12.01 -20.47
CA ASP A 222 17.17 -11.34 -19.95
C ASP A 222 16.81 -9.89 -19.58
N ILE A 223 16.25 -9.71 -18.41
CA ILE A 223 15.81 -8.41 -17.95
C ILE A 223 16.96 -7.45 -17.69
N VAL A 224 16.68 -6.16 -17.80
CA VAL A 224 17.61 -5.12 -17.35
C VAL A 224 17.66 -5.14 -15.83
N ILE A 225 18.85 -5.20 -15.25
CA ILE A 225 19.05 -5.12 -13.80
C ILE A 225 19.67 -3.79 -13.38
N ILE A 226 20.58 -3.22 -14.17
CA ILE A 226 21.12 -1.88 -13.97
C ILE A 226 20.89 -1.05 -15.23
N LYS A 227 20.26 0.09 -15.06
CA LYS A 227 19.96 1.05 -16.11
C LYS A 227 21.17 1.91 -16.47
N ALA A 228 21.06 2.71 -17.53
CA ALA A 228 22.12 3.61 -17.98
C ALA A 228 22.55 4.65 -16.93
N ASP A 229 21.65 5.07 -16.06
CA ASP A 229 21.91 5.97 -14.93
C ASP A 229 22.61 5.29 -13.74
N GLY A 230 22.84 4.00 -13.82
CA GLY A 230 23.48 3.20 -12.78
C GLY A 230 22.55 2.74 -11.67
N LEU A 231 21.26 3.11 -11.73
CA LEU A 231 20.24 2.64 -10.80
C LEU A 231 19.62 1.30 -11.26
N PRO A 232 19.15 0.48 -10.34
CA PRO A 232 18.55 -0.80 -10.67
C PRO A 232 17.12 -0.65 -11.23
N THR A 233 16.66 -1.69 -11.90
CA THR A 233 15.23 -1.88 -12.12
C THR A 233 14.56 -2.40 -10.84
N TYR A 234 13.24 -2.28 -10.77
CA TYR A 234 12.42 -2.77 -9.66
C TYR A 234 12.74 -4.23 -9.28
N HIS A 235 12.78 -5.11 -10.27
CA HIS A 235 12.98 -6.54 -10.03
C HIS A 235 14.28 -6.86 -9.31
N PHE A 236 15.35 -6.22 -9.73
CA PHE A 236 16.67 -6.43 -9.13
C PHE A 236 16.79 -5.79 -7.75
N ALA A 237 16.29 -4.54 -7.62
CA ALA A 237 16.25 -3.86 -6.33
C ALA A 237 15.43 -4.63 -5.29
N HIS A 238 14.29 -5.17 -5.68
CA HIS A 238 13.47 -6.02 -4.83
C HIS A 238 14.26 -7.24 -4.28
N ALA A 239 14.93 -7.98 -5.15
CA ALA A 239 15.67 -9.15 -4.72
C ALA A 239 16.81 -8.81 -3.75
N VAL A 240 17.61 -7.79 -4.06
CA VAL A 240 18.72 -7.36 -3.22
C VAL A 240 18.24 -6.82 -1.87
N ASP A 241 17.25 -5.93 -1.90
CA ASP A 241 16.79 -5.25 -0.68
C ASP A 241 16.02 -6.18 0.27
N ASP A 242 15.13 -6.99 -0.25
CA ASP A 242 14.37 -7.91 0.61
C ASP A 242 15.26 -9.02 1.19
N HIS A 243 16.36 -9.37 0.51
CA HIS A 243 17.42 -10.19 1.10
C HIS A 243 18.14 -9.45 2.23
N LEU A 244 18.75 -8.30 1.96
CA LEU A 244 19.57 -7.57 2.93
C LEU A 244 18.79 -6.99 4.11
N MET A 245 17.51 -6.70 3.92
CA MET A 245 16.60 -6.25 4.99
C MET A 245 15.91 -7.41 5.71
N HIS A 246 16.21 -8.64 5.31
CA HIS A 246 15.70 -9.89 5.92
C HIS A 246 14.17 -9.96 5.96
N THR A 247 13.53 -9.54 4.89
CA THR A 247 12.08 -9.67 4.71
C THR A 247 11.70 -11.16 4.66
N THR A 248 10.78 -11.57 5.51
CA THR A 248 10.29 -12.96 5.54
C THR A 248 9.07 -13.17 4.65
N HIS A 249 8.20 -12.15 4.58
CA HIS A 249 6.96 -12.16 3.82
C HIS A 249 6.84 -10.90 2.98
N VAL A 250 6.63 -11.07 1.70
CA VAL A 250 6.35 -10.00 0.75
C VAL A 250 4.84 -9.95 0.50
N ILE A 251 4.20 -8.94 1.08
CA ILE A 251 2.77 -8.67 0.92
C ILE A 251 2.65 -7.58 -0.14
N ARG A 252 2.02 -7.89 -1.26
CA ARG A 252 1.89 -6.94 -2.39
C ARG A 252 0.65 -7.23 -3.23
N GLY A 253 0.29 -6.33 -4.12
CA GLY A 253 -0.83 -6.51 -5.04
C GLY A 253 -0.62 -7.66 -6.02
N ASP A 254 -1.69 -8.30 -6.44
CA ASP A 254 -1.65 -9.47 -7.32
C ASP A 254 -1.28 -9.12 -8.78
N GLU A 255 -1.20 -7.85 -9.13
CA GLU A 255 -0.58 -7.39 -10.39
C GLU A 255 0.88 -7.84 -10.53
N TRP A 256 1.55 -8.16 -9.44
CA TRP A 256 2.92 -8.65 -9.42
C TRP A 256 3.05 -10.17 -9.44
N LEU A 257 1.93 -10.89 -9.44
CA LEU A 257 1.94 -12.36 -9.39
C LEU A 257 2.69 -12.97 -10.59
N SER A 258 2.53 -12.40 -11.78
CA SER A 258 3.23 -12.86 -12.98
C SER A 258 4.74 -12.65 -12.96
N SER A 259 5.25 -11.80 -12.06
CA SER A 259 6.68 -11.54 -11.86
C SER A 259 7.36 -12.55 -10.93
N VAL A 260 6.60 -13.40 -10.26
CA VAL A 260 7.14 -14.40 -9.30
C VAL A 260 8.21 -15.30 -9.90
N PRO A 261 8.05 -15.88 -11.10
CA PRO A 261 9.10 -16.71 -11.69
C PRO A 261 10.43 -16.00 -11.82
N LEU A 262 10.40 -14.76 -12.26
CA LEU A 262 11.58 -13.91 -12.39
C LEU A 262 12.20 -13.60 -11.02
N HIS A 263 11.38 -13.22 -10.05
CA HIS A 263 11.86 -12.88 -8.71
C HIS A 263 12.49 -14.09 -8.00
N LEU A 264 11.85 -15.24 -8.06
CA LEU A 264 12.41 -16.48 -7.49
C LEU A 264 13.74 -16.85 -8.17
N GLN A 265 13.82 -16.66 -9.48
CA GLN A 265 15.03 -16.90 -10.25
C GLN A 265 16.17 -15.99 -9.81
N LEU A 266 15.91 -14.69 -9.62
CA LEU A 266 16.91 -13.74 -9.11
C LEU A 266 17.40 -14.11 -7.72
N PHE A 267 16.52 -14.47 -6.80
CA PHE A 267 16.92 -14.94 -5.47
C PHE A 267 17.83 -16.18 -5.57
N HIS A 268 17.45 -17.16 -6.38
CA HIS A 268 18.23 -18.38 -6.58
C HIS A 268 19.61 -18.08 -7.16
N GLU A 269 19.68 -17.29 -8.24
CA GLU A 269 20.96 -17.01 -8.92
C GLU A 269 21.90 -16.11 -8.10
N LEU A 270 21.36 -15.31 -7.19
CA LEU A 270 22.12 -14.54 -6.22
C LEU A 270 22.53 -15.36 -4.99
N GLY A 271 22.07 -16.60 -4.86
CA GLY A 271 22.32 -17.44 -3.69
C GLY A 271 21.52 -17.06 -2.46
N PHE A 272 20.40 -16.38 -2.62
CA PHE A 272 19.54 -15.89 -1.55
C PHE A 272 18.39 -16.86 -1.26
N LYS A 273 17.96 -16.90 -0.01
CA LYS A 273 16.70 -17.53 0.36
C LYS A 273 15.54 -16.61 -0.05
N ALA A 274 14.64 -17.12 -0.87
CA ALA A 274 13.45 -16.36 -1.26
C ALA A 274 12.49 -16.17 -0.06
N PRO A 275 11.86 -14.99 0.04
CA PRO A 275 10.79 -14.77 1.00
C PRO A 275 9.54 -15.57 0.61
N LYS A 276 8.59 -15.67 1.53
CA LYS A 276 7.23 -16.10 1.19
C LYS A 276 6.49 -14.94 0.54
N TYR A 277 5.72 -15.24 -0.51
CA TYR A 277 4.90 -14.25 -1.19
C TYR A 277 3.43 -14.41 -0.83
N ALA A 278 2.78 -13.29 -0.60
CA ALA A 278 1.35 -13.20 -0.38
C ALA A 278 0.78 -12.11 -1.29
N HIS A 279 0.10 -12.51 -2.36
CA HIS A 279 -0.47 -11.60 -3.34
C HIS A 279 -1.90 -11.27 -2.99
N ILE A 280 -2.15 -10.00 -2.66
CA ILE A 280 -3.45 -9.48 -2.25
C ILE A 280 -4.27 -9.12 -3.48
N ALA A 281 -5.51 -9.61 -3.54
CA ALA A 281 -6.46 -9.20 -4.55
C ALA A 281 -6.82 -7.70 -4.41
N PRO A 282 -7.05 -6.98 -5.52
CA PRO A 282 -7.37 -5.57 -5.49
C PRO A 282 -8.74 -5.30 -4.86
N ILE A 283 -8.92 -4.09 -4.34
CA ILE A 283 -10.24 -3.58 -3.96
C ILE A 283 -10.98 -3.20 -5.24
N MET A 284 -12.15 -3.78 -5.44
CA MET A 284 -12.97 -3.63 -6.63
C MET A 284 -14.14 -2.69 -6.39
N LYS A 285 -14.65 -2.11 -7.46
CA LYS A 285 -15.89 -1.32 -7.46
C LYS A 285 -16.87 -1.89 -8.47
N ASN A 286 -18.15 -1.86 -8.13
CA ASN A 286 -19.21 -2.17 -9.09
C ASN A 286 -19.51 -0.92 -9.93
N ASP A 287 -19.35 -1.04 -11.24
CA ASP A 287 -19.60 0.00 -12.22
C ASP A 287 -20.63 -0.52 -13.23
N ASN A 288 -21.90 -0.17 -13.04
CA ASN A 288 -23.00 -0.60 -13.89
C ASN A 288 -23.09 -2.14 -14.10
N GLY A 289 -22.90 -2.89 -13.02
CA GLY A 289 -22.93 -4.36 -13.03
C GLY A 289 -21.60 -5.04 -13.37
N ASN A 290 -20.60 -4.28 -13.78
CA ASN A 290 -19.25 -4.78 -14.04
C ASN A 290 -18.32 -4.47 -12.86
N LYS A 291 -17.54 -5.46 -12.46
CA LYS A 291 -16.49 -5.28 -11.45
C LYS A 291 -15.24 -4.70 -12.10
N ARG A 292 -14.72 -3.62 -11.55
CA ARG A 292 -13.44 -3.02 -11.94
C ARG A 292 -12.61 -2.64 -10.72
N LYS A 293 -11.30 -2.55 -10.89
CA LYS A 293 -10.40 -2.05 -9.85
C LYS A 293 -10.70 -0.60 -9.52
N LEU A 294 -10.69 -0.26 -8.23
CA LEU A 294 -10.79 1.12 -7.77
C LEU A 294 -9.67 1.97 -8.38
N SER A 295 -9.99 3.15 -8.88
CA SER A 295 -9.08 4.00 -9.64
C SER A 295 -9.06 5.44 -9.12
N LYS A 296 -7.88 5.99 -8.84
CA LYS A 296 -7.70 7.39 -8.45
C LYS A 296 -8.32 8.40 -9.43
N ARG A 297 -8.40 8.04 -10.71
CA ARG A 297 -8.94 8.94 -11.76
C ARG A 297 -10.47 9.01 -11.77
N LYS A 298 -11.13 7.95 -11.32
CA LYS A 298 -12.59 7.80 -11.42
C LYS A 298 -13.29 7.85 -10.06
N ASP A 299 -12.58 7.48 -8.99
CA ASP A 299 -13.17 7.23 -7.69
C ASP A 299 -12.47 8.08 -6.62
N ALA A 300 -13.19 9.02 -6.02
CA ALA A 300 -12.65 9.86 -4.95
C ALA A 300 -12.17 9.03 -3.76
N GLU A 301 -12.91 7.98 -3.41
CA GLU A 301 -12.63 7.03 -2.32
C GLU A 301 -11.39 6.15 -2.54
N ALA A 302 -10.77 6.21 -3.72
CA ALA A 302 -9.49 5.55 -3.97
C ALA A 302 -8.30 6.26 -3.31
N ALA A 303 -8.40 7.56 -3.04
CA ALA A 303 -7.38 8.32 -2.35
C ALA A 303 -7.61 8.30 -0.83
N VAL A 304 -6.56 8.04 -0.05
CA VAL A 304 -6.68 7.99 1.43
C VAL A 304 -7.08 9.35 2.04
N SER A 305 -6.75 10.47 1.39
CA SER A 305 -7.15 11.81 1.79
C SER A 305 -8.67 12.02 1.82
N TYR A 306 -9.39 11.31 0.96
CA TYR A 306 -10.85 11.36 0.91
C TYR A 306 -11.50 11.10 2.28
N TYR A 307 -11.00 10.13 3.02
CA TYR A 307 -11.59 9.73 4.30
C TYR A 307 -11.42 10.79 5.38
N ALA A 308 -10.28 11.47 5.38
CA ALA A 308 -10.05 12.61 6.27
C ALA A 308 -10.96 13.80 5.92
N GLU A 309 -11.11 14.10 4.65
CA GLU A 309 -11.97 15.19 4.14
C GLU A 309 -13.45 14.94 4.44
N GLU A 310 -13.92 13.71 4.25
CA GLU A 310 -15.28 13.28 4.62
C GLU A 310 -15.48 13.17 6.14
N GLY A 311 -14.41 13.11 6.90
CA GLY A 311 -14.47 12.98 8.35
C GLY A 311 -14.79 11.56 8.82
N ILE A 312 -14.36 10.54 8.06
CA ILE A 312 -14.48 9.14 8.49
C ILE A 312 -13.28 8.82 9.38
N PRO A 313 -13.48 8.39 10.63
CA PRO A 313 -12.39 8.06 11.53
C PRO A 313 -11.44 7.00 10.95
N ALA A 314 -10.13 7.19 11.15
CA ALA A 314 -9.11 6.24 10.69
C ALA A 314 -9.36 4.82 11.19
N GLU A 315 -9.79 4.67 12.45
CA GLU A 315 -10.14 3.37 13.02
C GLU A 315 -11.29 2.69 12.29
N ALA A 316 -12.30 3.45 11.86
CA ALA A 316 -13.42 2.91 11.10
C ALA A 316 -12.97 2.40 9.72
N VAL A 317 -12.08 3.13 9.05
CA VAL A 317 -11.50 2.71 7.78
C VAL A 317 -10.70 1.41 7.95
N LYS A 318 -9.85 1.33 8.97
CA LYS A 318 -9.08 0.11 9.27
C LYS A 318 -9.98 -1.08 9.61
N GLU A 319 -10.98 -0.88 10.43
CA GLU A 319 -11.97 -1.90 10.80
C GLU A 319 -12.68 -2.44 9.54
N TYR A 320 -13.11 -1.55 8.67
CA TYR A 320 -13.73 -1.90 7.39
C TYR A 320 -12.78 -2.67 6.46
N LEU A 321 -11.53 -2.20 6.34
CA LEU A 321 -10.52 -2.89 5.53
C LEU A 321 -10.24 -4.30 6.08
N MET A 322 -10.24 -4.48 7.39
CA MET A 322 -10.08 -5.80 8.00
C MET A 322 -11.28 -6.71 7.70
N ASN A 323 -12.50 -6.17 7.66
CA ASN A 323 -13.69 -6.91 7.24
C ASN A 323 -13.56 -7.47 5.81
N ILE A 324 -13.03 -6.67 4.89
CA ILE A 324 -12.84 -7.13 3.50
C ILE A 324 -11.60 -8.01 3.33
N ALA A 325 -10.63 -7.90 4.23
CA ALA A 325 -9.42 -8.72 4.22
C ALA A 325 -9.71 -10.16 4.61
N ASN A 326 -10.55 -10.36 5.62
CA ASN A 326 -10.73 -11.66 6.24
C ASN A 326 -12.19 -11.87 6.66
N SER A 327 -12.84 -12.86 6.05
CA SER A 327 -14.24 -13.20 6.33
C SER A 327 -14.50 -13.61 7.78
N THR A 328 -13.47 -14.07 8.50
CA THR A 328 -13.60 -14.47 9.91
C THR A 328 -13.59 -13.27 10.86
N PHE A 329 -13.14 -12.11 10.41
CA PHE A 329 -13.05 -10.92 11.25
C PHE A 329 -14.43 -10.43 11.72
N GLU A 330 -15.42 -10.44 10.87
CA GLU A 330 -16.77 -10.00 11.21
C GLU A 330 -17.37 -10.85 12.35
N ASN A 331 -17.21 -12.17 12.28
CA ASN A 331 -17.66 -13.06 13.35
C ASN A 331 -16.88 -12.85 14.64
N TRP A 332 -15.56 -12.66 14.54
CA TRP A 332 -14.74 -12.35 15.69
C TRP A 332 -15.16 -11.02 16.35
N ARG A 333 -15.44 -10.00 15.55
CA ARG A 333 -15.90 -8.69 16.05
C ARG A 333 -17.24 -8.79 16.76
N ARG A 334 -18.19 -9.55 16.22
CA ARG A 334 -19.48 -9.80 16.88
C ARG A 334 -19.32 -10.48 18.24
N ALA A 335 -18.42 -11.44 18.33
CA ALA A 335 -18.10 -12.12 19.58
C ALA A 335 -17.28 -11.26 20.56
N ASN A 336 -16.57 -10.26 20.08
CA ASN A 336 -15.65 -9.41 20.84
C ASN A 336 -15.88 -7.92 20.53
N PRO A 337 -17.08 -7.36 20.83
CA PRO A 337 -17.47 -6.02 20.38
C PRO A 337 -16.62 -4.90 20.98
N ASP A 338 -16.01 -5.12 22.14
CA ASP A 338 -15.25 -4.10 22.87
C ASP A 338 -13.73 -4.31 22.85
N LYS A 339 -13.26 -5.38 22.19
CA LYS A 339 -11.83 -5.62 22.05
C LYS A 339 -11.20 -4.74 20.97
N SER A 340 -9.94 -4.38 21.17
CA SER A 340 -9.13 -3.77 20.12
C SER A 340 -9.01 -4.71 18.91
N MET A 341 -9.01 -4.14 17.71
CA MET A 341 -8.73 -4.89 16.48
C MET A 341 -7.34 -5.57 16.52
N ASP A 342 -6.42 -5.03 17.31
CA ASP A 342 -5.07 -5.58 17.49
C ASP A 342 -5.09 -6.99 18.11
N GLU A 343 -6.14 -7.34 18.85
CA GLU A 343 -6.30 -8.68 19.44
C GLU A 343 -6.78 -9.73 18.43
N PHE A 344 -7.28 -9.31 17.27
CA PHE A 344 -7.62 -10.24 16.20
C PHE A 344 -6.35 -10.86 15.60
N GLN A 345 -6.34 -12.17 15.39
CA GLN A 345 -5.25 -12.88 14.74
C GLN A 345 -5.54 -13.06 13.25
N LEU A 346 -4.84 -12.29 12.44
CA LEU A 346 -4.96 -12.37 10.98
C LEU A 346 -4.26 -13.62 10.45
N GLN A 347 -4.96 -14.35 9.59
CA GLN A 347 -4.42 -15.50 8.86
C GLN A 347 -4.46 -15.22 7.36
N LEU A 348 -3.31 -15.16 6.71
CA LEU A 348 -3.21 -14.89 5.29
C LEU A 348 -3.95 -15.90 4.41
N ASN A 349 -3.94 -17.17 4.81
CA ASN A 349 -4.64 -18.23 4.08
C ASN A 349 -6.19 -18.16 4.19
N LYS A 350 -6.72 -17.26 5.01
CA LYS A 350 -8.15 -16.95 5.12
C LYS A 350 -8.55 -15.69 4.36
N MET A 351 -7.60 -15.03 3.71
CA MET A 351 -7.89 -13.88 2.87
C MET A 351 -8.54 -14.32 1.55
N SER A 352 -9.40 -13.46 0.99
CA SER A 352 -10.04 -13.71 -0.30
C SER A 352 -9.01 -13.76 -1.43
N VAL A 353 -9.11 -14.75 -2.29
CA VAL A 353 -8.29 -14.87 -3.51
C VAL A 353 -8.80 -13.99 -4.65
N SER A 354 -10.05 -13.54 -4.58
CA SER A 354 -10.69 -12.63 -5.54
C SER A 354 -10.90 -11.26 -4.91
N GLY A 355 -10.97 -10.21 -5.72
CA GLY A 355 -11.16 -8.85 -5.26
C GLY A 355 -12.47 -8.66 -4.50
N ALA A 356 -12.41 -8.00 -3.34
CA ALA A 356 -13.57 -7.60 -2.57
C ALA A 356 -14.18 -6.31 -3.15
N LEU A 357 -15.53 -6.25 -3.17
CA LEU A 357 -16.23 -5.02 -3.56
C LEU A 357 -16.18 -4.00 -2.43
N PHE A 358 -15.79 -2.78 -2.79
CA PHE A 358 -15.88 -1.64 -1.89
C PHE A 358 -17.34 -1.24 -1.71
N ASP A 359 -17.78 -1.18 -0.46
CA ASP A 359 -19.14 -0.85 -0.07
C ASP A 359 -19.12 0.33 0.92
N MET A 360 -19.46 1.52 0.42
CA MET A 360 -19.51 2.75 1.21
C MET A 360 -20.58 2.67 2.31
N VAL A 361 -21.71 2.04 2.03
CA VAL A 361 -22.80 1.90 3.02
C VAL A 361 -22.30 1.08 4.21
N LYS A 362 -21.59 -0.01 3.94
CA LYS A 362 -21.00 -0.83 5.01
C LYS A 362 -19.89 -0.09 5.77
N LEU A 363 -19.06 0.67 5.09
CA LEU A 363 -18.04 1.49 5.74
C LEU A 363 -18.67 2.51 6.71
N LEU A 364 -19.70 3.21 6.27
CA LEU A 364 -20.41 4.18 7.10
C LEU A 364 -21.15 3.53 8.28
N ASP A 365 -21.67 2.32 8.11
CA ASP A 365 -22.26 1.53 9.22
C ASP A 365 -21.19 1.14 10.25
N VAL A 366 -20.03 0.67 9.80
CA VAL A 366 -18.87 0.41 10.68
C VAL A 366 -18.47 1.68 11.41
N SER A 367 -18.41 2.81 10.71
CA SER A 367 -18.06 4.11 11.27
C SER A 367 -19.05 4.57 12.35
N LYS A 368 -20.36 4.43 12.11
CA LYS A 368 -21.39 4.69 13.12
C LYS A 368 -21.16 3.88 14.40
N THR A 369 -20.80 2.63 14.25
CA THR A 369 -20.50 1.75 15.39
C THR A 369 -19.28 2.21 16.14
N VAL A 370 -18.20 2.57 15.44
CA VAL A 370 -16.97 3.10 16.05
C VAL A 370 -17.24 4.40 16.82
N ILE A 371 -17.92 5.36 16.19
CA ILE A 371 -18.25 6.66 16.80
C ILE A 371 -19.20 6.50 17.99
N SER A 372 -20.15 5.60 17.91
CA SER A 372 -21.13 5.37 18.99
C SER A 372 -20.48 4.92 20.31
N LYS A 373 -19.31 4.31 20.24
CA LYS A 373 -18.53 3.87 21.42
C LYS A 373 -17.64 4.96 22.02
N MET A 374 -17.48 6.08 21.33
CA MET A 374 -16.71 7.23 21.81
C MET A 374 -17.45 7.94 22.94
N THR A 375 -16.72 8.51 23.89
CA THR A 375 -17.27 9.42 24.89
C THR A 375 -17.72 10.73 24.22
N ALA A 376 -18.56 11.52 24.92
CA ALA A 376 -18.93 12.85 24.43
C ALA A 376 -17.71 13.74 24.21
N GLU A 377 -16.72 13.66 25.08
CA GLU A 377 -15.44 14.37 24.98
C GLU A 377 -14.69 13.98 23.71
N GLU A 378 -14.55 12.67 23.43
CA GLU A 378 -13.90 12.17 22.22
C GLU A 378 -14.62 12.60 20.94
N VAL A 379 -15.96 12.54 20.91
CA VAL A 379 -16.74 13.03 19.78
C VAL A 379 -16.52 14.53 19.58
N TYR A 380 -16.56 15.29 20.65
CA TYR A 380 -16.31 16.74 20.60
C TYR A 380 -14.94 17.07 20.01
N GLU A 381 -13.88 16.47 20.53
CA GLU A 381 -12.52 16.74 20.08
C GLU A 381 -12.32 16.36 18.62
N ASN A 382 -12.82 15.20 18.20
CA ASN A 382 -12.72 14.76 16.81
C ASN A 382 -13.54 15.64 15.86
N ALA A 383 -14.76 15.99 16.23
CA ALA A 383 -15.61 16.87 15.43
C ALA A 383 -15.02 18.27 15.28
N LEU A 384 -14.50 18.83 16.38
CA LEU A 384 -13.84 20.15 16.37
C LEU A 384 -12.56 20.14 15.52
N ASN A 385 -11.72 19.12 15.66
CA ASN A 385 -10.51 18.98 14.85
C ASN A 385 -10.82 18.90 13.37
N TRP A 386 -11.82 18.13 13.00
CA TRP A 386 -12.28 18.05 11.62
C TRP A 386 -12.84 19.40 11.12
N ALA A 387 -13.76 20.00 11.89
CA ALA A 387 -14.41 21.24 11.55
C ALA A 387 -13.42 22.40 11.40
N SER A 388 -12.39 22.46 12.23
CA SER A 388 -11.33 23.47 12.16
C SER A 388 -10.59 23.48 10.82
N LYS A 389 -10.58 22.37 10.11
CA LYS A 389 -9.95 22.25 8.78
C LYS A 389 -10.95 22.41 7.63
N TYR A 390 -12.18 21.92 7.80
CA TYR A 390 -13.10 21.71 6.68
C TYR A 390 -14.44 22.42 6.79
N ASP A 391 -14.84 22.86 7.99
CA ASP A 391 -16.14 23.55 8.21
C ASP A 391 -16.02 24.60 9.32
N GLN A 392 -15.71 25.84 8.95
CA GLN A 392 -15.49 26.93 9.91
C GLN A 392 -16.76 27.33 10.67
N GLU A 393 -17.93 27.19 10.06
CA GLU A 393 -19.21 27.46 10.73
C GLU A 393 -19.44 26.48 11.88
N LEU A 394 -19.23 25.17 11.63
CA LEU A 394 -19.30 24.17 12.68
C LEU A 394 -18.24 24.38 13.77
N ALA A 395 -17.02 24.71 13.38
CA ALA A 395 -15.94 24.99 14.33
C ALA A 395 -16.30 26.16 15.27
N GLU A 396 -16.91 27.20 14.75
CA GLU A 396 -17.35 28.36 15.53
C GLU A 396 -18.41 27.98 16.57
N ILE A 397 -19.42 27.20 16.15
CA ILE A 397 -20.50 26.73 17.03
C ILE A 397 -19.97 25.83 18.13
N LEU A 398 -18.99 24.95 17.82
CA LEU A 398 -18.39 24.03 18.77
C LEU A 398 -17.45 24.70 19.79
N LYS A 399 -17.21 26.02 19.69
CA LYS A 399 -16.45 26.77 20.70
C LYS A 399 -17.11 26.76 22.07
N ASP A 400 -18.44 26.73 22.12
CA ASP A 400 -19.16 26.45 23.39
C ASP A 400 -19.05 24.97 23.74
N LYS A 401 -17.93 24.59 24.33
CA LYS A 401 -17.63 23.21 24.70
C LYS A 401 -18.65 22.62 25.67
N GLU A 402 -19.09 23.41 26.64
CA GLU A 402 -20.01 22.93 27.66
C GLU A 402 -21.35 22.50 27.04
N TYR A 403 -21.89 23.33 26.16
CA TYR A 403 -23.11 23.01 25.45
C TYR A 403 -22.93 21.85 24.48
N ALA A 404 -21.85 21.84 23.70
CA ALA A 404 -21.54 20.79 22.76
C ALA A 404 -21.42 19.41 23.45
N LEU A 405 -20.79 19.35 24.63
CA LEU A 405 -20.70 18.10 25.40
C LEU A 405 -22.07 17.59 25.87
N LYS A 406 -23.00 18.47 26.21
CA LYS A 406 -24.39 18.09 26.53
C LYS A 406 -25.08 17.50 25.31
N VAL A 407 -24.93 18.14 24.14
CA VAL A 407 -25.52 17.65 22.87
C VAL A 407 -24.94 16.29 22.47
N PHE A 408 -23.64 16.14 22.45
CA PHE A 408 -23.00 14.87 22.10
C PHE A 408 -23.18 13.78 23.17
N GLY A 409 -23.48 14.15 24.40
CA GLY A 409 -23.75 13.23 25.49
C GLY A 409 -25.11 12.55 25.46
N ILE A 410 -26.04 13.07 24.65
CA ILE A 410 -27.40 12.53 24.58
C ILE A 410 -27.36 11.06 24.10
N GLU A 411 -27.92 10.16 24.92
CA GLU A 411 -27.96 8.70 24.65
C GLU A 411 -26.58 8.06 24.36
N ARG A 412 -25.52 8.62 24.92
CA ARG A 412 -24.16 8.10 24.79
C ARG A 412 -23.68 7.50 26.11
N GLY A 413 -22.86 6.44 26.05
CA GLY A 413 -22.33 5.76 27.22
C GLY A 413 -23.28 4.75 27.88
N ASN A 414 -24.38 4.41 27.25
CA ASN A 414 -25.33 3.38 27.71
C ASN A 414 -25.13 2.04 26.96
N LYS A 415 -25.90 1.01 27.33
CA LYS A 415 -25.80 -0.31 26.69
C LYS A 415 -26.15 -0.32 25.20
N LYS A 416 -26.96 0.63 24.73
CA LYS A 416 -27.37 0.81 23.35
C LYS A 416 -27.15 2.26 22.96
N PRO A 417 -25.88 2.67 22.73
CA PRO A 417 -25.59 4.05 22.40
C PRO A 417 -26.21 4.44 21.06
N ARG A 418 -26.53 5.74 20.93
CA ARG A 418 -27.07 6.30 19.70
C ARG A 418 -26.06 6.16 18.55
N LYS A 419 -26.53 5.71 17.40
CA LYS A 419 -25.77 5.55 16.17
C LYS A 419 -26.22 6.54 15.10
N ASP A 420 -26.04 7.81 15.33
CA ASP A 420 -26.52 8.90 14.47
C ASP A 420 -25.42 9.51 13.60
N ILE A 421 -24.17 9.49 14.07
CA ILE A 421 -23.03 10.08 13.38
C ILE A 421 -22.25 9.00 12.65
N SER A 422 -22.19 9.09 11.32
CA SER A 422 -21.40 8.19 10.47
C SER A 422 -20.03 8.77 10.09
N LYS A 423 -19.94 10.08 10.03
CA LYS A 423 -18.72 10.83 9.70
C LYS A 423 -18.84 12.25 10.24
N TRP A 424 -17.71 12.92 10.45
CA TRP A 424 -17.72 14.25 11.06
C TRP A 424 -18.39 15.30 10.17
N SER A 425 -18.40 15.13 8.86
CA SER A 425 -19.13 16.01 7.93
C SER A 425 -20.66 15.97 8.08
N ASP A 426 -21.20 14.95 8.74
CA ASP A 426 -22.64 14.85 9.03
C ASP A 426 -23.04 15.52 10.34
N VAL A 427 -22.08 15.88 11.20
CA VAL A 427 -22.36 16.43 12.54
C VAL A 427 -23.24 17.66 12.49
N LYS A 428 -22.93 18.61 11.60
CA LYS A 428 -23.66 19.86 11.48
C LYS A 428 -25.15 19.64 11.20
N GLU A 429 -25.47 18.80 10.25
CA GLU A 429 -26.84 18.40 9.92
C GLU A 429 -27.51 17.68 11.08
N ASN A 430 -26.79 16.78 11.74
CA ASN A 430 -27.32 16.00 12.85
C ASN A 430 -27.65 16.82 14.10
N VAL A 431 -27.01 17.97 14.29
CA VAL A 431 -27.18 18.82 15.48
C VAL A 431 -27.87 20.16 15.17
N GLU A 432 -28.21 20.43 13.92
CA GLU A 432 -28.77 21.73 13.52
C GLU A 432 -29.98 22.16 14.34
N TYR A 433 -30.84 21.25 14.71
CA TYR A 433 -32.03 21.51 15.55
C TYR A 433 -31.70 21.86 17.01
N MET A 434 -30.47 21.67 17.43
CA MET A 434 -29.98 22.01 18.76
C MET A 434 -29.29 23.38 18.84
N TYR A 435 -29.01 23.98 17.69
CA TYR A 435 -28.31 25.26 17.63
C TYR A 435 -29.14 26.29 16.85
N ASN A 436 -29.49 27.40 17.52
CA ASN A 436 -30.28 28.45 16.92
C ASN A 436 -29.66 29.02 15.63
N GLU A 437 -28.33 29.04 15.59
CA GLU A 437 -27.56 29.55 14.45
C GLU A 437 -27.71 28.68 13.20
N LEU A 438 -27.95 27.38 13.39
CA LEU A 438 -28.10 26.39 12.29
C LEU A 438 -29.55 26.13 11.93
N PHE A 439 -30.47 26.37 12.87
CA PHE A 439 -31.88 26.02 12.69
C PHE A 439 -32.54 26.98 11.71
N ASP A 440 -32.97 26.48 10.56
CA ASP A 440 -33.71 27.24 9.59
C ASP A 440 -35.19 27.32 10.00
N LYS A 441 -35.59 28.53 10.47
CA LYS A 441 -36.95 28.81 10.91
C LYS A 441 -37.90 29.20 9.75
N ASN A 442 -37.35 29.29 8.55
CA ASN A 442 -38.07 29.80 7.37
C ASN A 442 -38.41 28.73 6.34
N GLU A 443 -38.25 27.43 6.69
CA GLU A 443 -38.71 26.36 5.81
C GLU A 443 -40.23 26.46 5.60
N GLU A 444 -40.63 26.60 4.33
CA GLU A 444 -42.05 26.64 3.97
C GLU A 444 -42.68 25.24 3.99
N GLU A 445 -41.86 24.17 3.79
CA GLU A 445 -42.32 22.79 3.78
C GLU A 445 -41.32 21.88 4.57
N TYR A 446 -41.86 21.13 5.53
CA TYR A 446 -41.08 20.13 6.26
C TYR A 446 -41.30 18.74 5.66
N PRO A 447 -40.22 17.96 5.40
CA PRO A 447 -40.33 16.63 4.79
C PRO A 447 -40.79 15.57 5.79
N PHE A 448 -42.08 15.52 6.11
CA PHE A 448 -42.65 14.47 6.95
C PHE A 448 -42.71 13.16 6.18
N GLN A 449 -42.00 12.15 6.64
CA GLN A 449 -41.86 10.88 5.92
C GLN A 449 -42.96 9.86 6.22
N VAL A 450 -43.56 9.90 7.41
CA VAL A 450 -44.47 8.88 7.88
C VAL A 450 -45.94 9.38 7.91
N ILE A 451 -46.13 10.59 8.34
CA ILE A 451 -47.46 11.23 8.41
C ILE A 451 -47.41 12.49 7.57
N ASN A 452 -48.17 12.52 6.49
CA ASN A 452 -48.24 13.67 5.56
C ASN A 452 -49.50 14.51 5.76
N ASP A 453 -50.42 14.05 6.63
CA ASP A 453 -51.66 14.73 6.90
C ASP A 453 -51.42 15.91 7.87
N LYS A 454 -51.61 17.13 7.35
CA LYS A 454 -51.36 18.36 8.08
C LYS A 454 -52.17 18.49 9.38
N GLU A 455 -53.41 18.05 9.37
CA GLU A 455 -54.30 18.11 10.54
C GLU A 455 -53.79 17.20 11.68
N SER A 456 -53.34 16.00 11.32
CA SER A 456 -52.73 15.06 12.29
C SER A 456 -51.42 15.59 12.84
N ILE A 457 -50.59 16.20 12.02
CA ILE A 457 -49.31 16.82 12.44
C ILE A 457 -49.56 17.95 13.42
N GLU A 458 -50.46 18.90 13.10
CA GLU A 458 -50.87 19.99 14.00
C GLU A 458 -51.40 19.49 15.34
N LYS A 459 -52.20 18.45 15.32
CA LYS A 459 -52.74 17.86 16.55
C LYS A 459 -51.65 17.24 17.40
N ILE A 460 -50.72 16.51 16.82
CA ILE A 460 -49.58 15.93 17.54
C ILE A 460 -48.72 17.02 18.15
N LEU A 461 -48.40 18.05 17.39
CA LEU A 461 -47.55 19.18 17.88
C LEU A 461 -48.26 19.92 19.02
N LYS A 462 -49.55 20.22 18.90
CA LYS A 462 -50.32 20.84 19.98
C LYS A 462 -50.31 20.02 21.26
N LEU A 463 -50.56 18.70 21.15
CA LEU A 463 -50.55 17.79 22.30
C LEU A 463 -49.14 17.68 22.93
N TYR A 464 -48.09 17.74 22.13
CA TYR A 464 -46.70 17.72 22.60
C TYR A 464 -46.40 19.00 23.42
N VAL A 465 -46.76 20.15 22.88
CA VAL A 465 -46.53 21.45 23.57
C VAL A 465 -47.35 21.49 24.88
N GLU A 466 -48.58 21.06 24.88
CA GLU A 466 -49.43 21.04 26.09
C GLU A 466 -48.96 20.10 27.20
N LYS A 467 -48.33 18.96 26.82
CA LYS A 467 -48.00 17.92 27.80
C LYS A 467 -46.54 17.84 28.20
N TYR A 468 -45.67 18.24 27.33
CA TYR A 468 -44.23 17.95 27.47
C TYR A 468 -43.31 19.14 27.27
N TYR A 469 -43.78 20.22 26.67
CA TYR A 469 -42.95 21.40 26.47
C TYR A 469 -42.86 22.21 27.75
N ASP A 470 -41.63 22.52 28.17
CA ASP A 470 -41.32 23.41 29.30
C ASP A 470 -40.41 24.50 28.78
N GLU A 471 -40.73 25.76 29.06
CA GLU A 471 -39.95 26.93 28.65
C GLU A 471 -38.67 27.16 29.49
N ASN A 472 -38.45 26.35 30.55
CA ASN A 472 -37.30 26.48 31.41
C ASN A 472 -36.19 25.50 31.00
#